data_bed216f3fc8c09c4f5681e3b8b6a27ca
#
_entry.id   bed216f3fc8c09c4f5681e3b8b6a27ca
#
_cell.length_a   1.000
_cell.length_b   1.000
_cell.length_c   1.000
_cell.angle_alpha   90.00
_cell.angle_beta   90.00
_cell.angle_gamma   90.00
#
_symmetry.space_group_name_H-M   'P 1'
#
loop_
_entity.id
_entity.type
_entity.pdbx_description
1 polymer ?
#
loop_
_entity_poly.entity_id
_entity_poly.type
_entity_poly.pdbx_seq_one_letter_code
_entity_poly.pdbx_strand_id
1 'polypeptide(L)'
;METILNSTEEQNDKDALIFLDKNKYGQKPKLNILCTGSRDWSDRKVVKSVLSAYKSYDVTVIQGTSKGLDTIADEVANELSMKSIGFSANQKYDARDLLLRNTVMVNKLEPSRDLVLAFRTSRLSKGTNDAVQKAVGRGLRVIMYTLDDKYPGGIKCSDFNLSTRADLPIVENPEITE
;
A
#
# COMPACT_ATOMS: atom_id res chain seq x y z
N MET A 1 36.36 -37.13 -23.54
CA MET A 1 35.44 -37.59 -22.49
C MET A 1 35.06 -36.50 -21.45
N GLU A 2 35.78 -35.40 -21.37
CA GLU A 2 35.48 -34.32 -20.40
C GLU A 2 34.29 -33.39 -20.79
N THR A 3 33.87 -33.39 -22.06
CA THR A 3 32.80 -32.46 -22.54
C THR A 3 31.38 -32.91 -22.26
N ILE A 4 31.13 -34.16 -21.85
CA ILE A 4 29.77 -34.68 -21.60
C ILE A 4 29.34 -34.50 -20.15
N LEU A 5 30.29 -34.46 -19.21
CA LEU A 5 30.00 -34.24 -17.78
C LEU A 5 29.61 -32.80 -17.47
N ASN A 6 30.21 -31.80 -18.14
CA ASN A 6 29.91 -30.38 -17.94
C ASN A 6 28.49 -30.00 -18.45
N SER A 7 28.01 -30.66 -19.51
CA SER A 7 26.68 -30.37 -20.06
C SER A 7 25.53 -30.87 -19.19
N THR A 8 25.76 -31.92 -18.39
CA THR A 8 24.75 -32.49 -17.49
C THR A 8 24.61 -31.70 -16.19
N GLU A 9 25.70 -31.17 -15.65
CA GLU A 9 25.69 -30.32 -14.47
C GLU A 9 25.06 -28.96 -14.78
N GLU A 10 25.44 -28.33 -15.91
CA GLU A 10 24.81 -27.05 -16.33
C GLU A 10 23.31 -27.20 -16.62
N GLN A 11 22.88 -28.34 -17.14
CA GLN A 11 21.45 -28.58 -17.38
C GLN A 11 20.69 -28.83 -16.08
N ASN A 12 21.26 -29.55 -15.13
CA ASN A 12 20.69 -29.76 -13.81
C ASN A 12 20.56 -28.47 -13.03
N ASP A 13 21.56 -27.56 -13.13
CA ASP A 13 21.50 -26.24 -12.47
C ASP A 13 20.44 -25.34 -13.10
N LYS A 14 20.28 -25.37 -14.43
CA LYS A 14 19.20 -24.64 -15.12
C LYS A 14 17.83 -25.18 -14.77
N ASP A 15 17.67 -26.49 -14.70
CA ASP A 15 16.41 -27.14 -14.34
C ASP A 15 16.06 -26.88 -12.85
N ALA A 16 17.05 -26.86 -11.96
CA ALA A 16 16.88 -26.49 -10.56
C ALA A 16 16.49 -25.00 -10.41
N LEU A 17 17.11 -24.10 -11.18
CA LEU A 17 16.75 -22.68 -11.20
C LEU A 17 15.33 -22.47 -11.74
N ILE A 18 14.94 -23.18 -12.80
CA ILE A 18 13.58 -23.13 -13.35
C ILE A 18 12.56 -23.69 -12.35
N PHE A 19 12.92 -24.75 -11.62
CA PHE A 19 12.05 -25.32 -10.58
C PHE A 19 11.89 -24.37 -9.38
N LEU A 20 12.97 -23.74 -8.93
CA LEU A 20 12.95 -22.72 -7.89
C LEU A 20 12.14 -21.49 -8.34
N ASP A 21 12.27 -21.08 -9.58
CA ASP A 21 11.50 -20.01 -10.18
C ASP A 21 10.01 -20.35 -10.27
N LYS A 22 9.63 -21.55 -10.70
CA LYS A 22 8.22 -21.98 -10.75
C LYS A 22 7.56 -21.99 -9.38
N ASN A 23 8.27 -22.41 -8.34
CA ASN A 23 7.77 -22.35 -6.97
C ASN A 23 7.71 -20.93 -6.42
N LYS A 24 8.56 -20.03 -6.90
CA LYS A 24 8.58 -18.61 -6.56
C LYS A 24 7.52 -17.81 -7.34
N TYR A 25 7.24 -18.18 -8.58
CA TYR A 25 6.24 -17.54 -9.44
C TYR A 25 4.80 -18.03 -9.17
N GLY A 26 4.60 -19.13 -8.45
CA GLY A 26 3.28 -19.65 -8.10
C GLY A 26 2.59 -18.87 -6.98
N GLN A 27 3.32 -18.10 -6.19
CA GLN A 27 2.78 -17.28 -5.09
C GLN A 27 3.09 -15.81 -5.31
N LYS A 28 2.05 -14.97 -5.25
CA LYS A 28 2.20 -13.52 -5.24
C LYS A 28 2.98 -13.10 -3.99
N PRO A 29 3.97 -12.19 -4.11
CA PRO A 29 4.66 -11.68 -2.94
C PRO A 29 3.71 -10.91 -2.04
N LYS A 30 3.86 -11.10 -0.73
CA LYS A 30 3.03 -10.41 0.26
C LYS A 30 3.32 -8.92 0.31
N LEU A 31 2.28 -8.12 0.42
CA LEU A 31 2.35 -6.67 0.57
C LEU A 31 1.24 -6.20 1.50
N ASN A 32 1.61 -5.64 2.64
CA ASN A 32 0.65 -4.92 3.47
C ASN A 32 0.60 -3.46 3.06
N ILE A 33 -0.59 -2.94 2.85
CA ILE A 33 -0.82 -1.54 2.49
C ILE A 33 -1.67 -0.91 3.59
N LEU A 34 -1.09 0.04 4.33
CA LEU A 34 -1.87 0.91 5.19
C LEU A 34 -2.54 1.97 4.33
N CYS A 35 -3.86 1.95 4.29
CA CYS A 35 -4.67 3.01 3.71
C CYS A 35 -5.17 3.93 4.83
N THR A 36 -4.76 5.17 4.80
CA THR A 36 -5.17 6.21 5.76
C THR A 36 -5.67 7.42 5.00
N GLY A 37 -6.62 8.15 5.57
CA GLY A 37 -7.14 9.33 4.87
C GLY A 37 -8.24 10.06 5.61
N SER A 38 -8.74 11.08 4.96
CA SER A 38 -9.73 11.99 5.49
C SER A 38 -11.10 11.33 5.65
N ARG A 39 -11.82 11.71 6.70
CA ARG A 39 -13.19 11.22 6.97
C ARG A 39 -14.22 11.72 5.97
N ASP A 40 -13.91 12.78 5.26
CA ASP A 40 -14.72 13.38 4.20
C ASP A 40 -14.23 13.00 2.79
N TRP A 41 -13.28 12.07 2.67
CA TRP A 41 -12.90 11.52 1.36
C TRP A 41 -14.07 10.74 0.76
N SER A 42 -14.45 11.06 -0.46
CA SER A 42 -15.60 10.44 -1.15
C SER A 42 -15.26 9.84 -2.51
N ASP A 43 -14.08 10.09 -3.05
CA ASP A 43 -13.69 9.62 -4.38
C ASP A 43 -13.21 8.15 -4.34
N ARG A 44 -14.17 7.24 -4.57
CA ARG A 44 -13.94 5.80 -4.61
C ARG A 44 -13.11 5.39 -5.84
N LYS A 45 -13.29 6.07 -6.97
CA LYS A 45 -12.60 5.73 -8.23
C LYS A 45 -11.09 5.94 -8.11
N VAL A 46 -10.66 7.00 -7.46
CA VAL A 46 -9.24 7.25 -7.18
C VAL A 46 -8.63 6.14 -6.35
N VAL A 47 -9.28 5.74 -5.27
CA VAL A 47 -8.81 4.65 -4.39
C VAL A 47 -8.71 3.33 -5.15
N LYS A 48 -9.72 3.01 -5.97
CA LYS A 48 -9.73 1.81 -6.80
C LYS A 48 -8.62 1.83 -7.86
N SER A 49 -8.43 2.95 -8.54
CA SER A 49 -7.35 3.13 -9.51
C SER A 49 -5.98 2.89 -8.87
N VAL A 50 -5.74 3.47 -7.71
CA VAL A 50 -4.48 3.33 -7.00
C VAL A 50 -4.26 1.90 -6.50
N LEU A 51 -5.21 1.30 -5.79
CA LEU A 51 -5.09 -0.07 -5.27
C LEU A 51 -4.97 -1.12 -6.39
N SER A 52 -5.60 -0.88 -7.53
CA SER A 52 -5.52 -1.79 -8.69
C SER A 52 -4.09 -1.97 -9.23
N ALA A 53 -3.21 -1.00 -9.01
CA ALA A 53 -1.81 -1.09 -9.42
C ALA A 53 -1.03 -2.20 -8.70
N TYR A 54 -1.53 -2.67 -7.57
CA TYR A 54 -0.88 -3.69 -6.72
C TYR A 54 -1.49 -5.09 -6.86
N LYS A 55 -2.29 -5.34 -7.88
CA LYS A 55 -2.95 -6.66 -8.10
C LYS A 55 -1.99 -7.83 -8.26
N SER A 56 -0.75 -7.58 -8.65
CA SER A 56 0.29 -8.62 -8.77
C SER A 56 0.85 -9.08 -7.43
N TYR A 57 0.46 -8.43 -6.33
CA TYR A 57 0.85 -8.78 -4.97
C TYR A 57 -0.29 -9.46 -4.22
N ASP A 58 0.05 -10.25 -3.20
CA ASP A 58 -0.90 -10.73 -2.19
C ASP A 58 -1.10 -9.62 -1.15
N VAL A 59 -2.07 -8.74 -1.45
CA VAL A 59 -2.29 -7.51 -0.68
C VAL A 59 -3.18 -7.77 0.52
N THR A 60 -2.76 -7.26 1.67
CA THR A 60 -3.61 -7.02 2.83
C THR A 60 -3.70 -5.52 3.08
N VAL A 61 -4.90 -4.97 2.93
CA VAL A 61 -5.20 -3.57 3.28
C VAL A 61 -5.42 -3.47 4.78
N ILE A 62 -4.73 -2.52 5.40
CA ILE A 62 -4.88 -2.17 6.81
C ILE A 62 -5.54 -0.79 6.86
N GLN A 63 -6.59 -0.63 7.65
CA GLN A 63 -7.33 0.63 7.75
C GLN A 63 -7.92 0.81 9.17
N GLY A 64 -8.34 2.03 9.49
CA GLY A 64 -8.69 2.41 10.85
C GLY A 64 -10.18 2.37 11.20
N THR A 65 -11.04 1.83 10.35
CA THR A 65 -12.49 1.70 10.55
C THR A 65 -13.27 3.02 10.72
N SER A 66 -12.66 4.16 10.41
CA SER A 66 -13.35 5.44 10.37
C SER A 66 -14.22 5.56 9.12
N LYS A 67 -15.18 6.48 9.12
CA LYS A 67 -15.91 6.83 7.89
C LYS A 67 -14.98 7.53 6.87
N GLY A 68 -15.44 7.67 5.64
CA GLY A 68 -14.67 8.28 4.57
C GLY A 68 -13.67 7.30 3.98
N LEU A 69 -12.39 7.67 3.94
CA LEU A 69 -11.36 6.87 3.28
C LEU A 69 -11.27 5.44 3.79
N ASP A 70 -11.31 5.23 5.11
CA ASP A 70 -11.15 3.88 5.68
C ASP A 70 -12.26 2.93 5.21
N THR A 71 -13.50 3.40 5.18
CA THR A 71 -14.65 2.64 4.67
C THR A 71 -14.50 2.34 3.18
N ILE A 72 -14.09 3.33 2.38
CA ILE A 72 -13.87 3.17 0.94
C ILE A 72 -12.74 2.18 0.67
N ALA A 73 -11.64 2.27 1.41
CA ALA A 73 -10.51 1.34 1.28
C ALA A 73 -10.92 -0.12 1.57
N ASP A 74 -11.73 -0.33 2.60
CA ASP A 74 -12.27 -1.64 2.93
C ASP A 74 -13.14 -2.20 1.79
N GLU A 75 -14.07 -1.42 1.30
CA GLU A 75 -14.98 -1.81 0.19
C GLU A 75 -14.20 -2.10 -1.10
N VAL A 76 -13.26 -1.24 -1.46
CA VAL A 76 -12.42 -1.42 -2.67
C VAL A 76 -11.52 -2.65 -2.53
N ALA A 77 -10.92 -2.88 -1.36
CA ALA A 77 -10.13 -4.07 -1.11
C ALA A 77 -10.96 -5.35 -1.34
N ASN A 78 -12.17 -5.40 -0.81
CA ASN A 78 -13.08 -6.53 -1.01
C ASN A 78 -13.44 -6.70 -2.48
N GLU A 79 -13.73 -5.62 -3.20
CA GLU A 79 -14.03 -5.66 -4.64
C GLU A 79 -12.85 -6.19 -5.46
N LEU A 80 -11.61 -5.86 -5.07
CA LEU A 80 -10.39 -6.32 -5.73
C LEU A 80 -9.89 -7.69 -5.23
N SER A 81 -10.67 -8.37 -4.38
CA SER A 81 -10.32 -9.66 -3.77
C SER A 81 -9.03 -9.58 -2.93
N MET A 82 -8.76 -8.44 -2.35
CA MET A 82 -7.70 -8.22 -1.38
C MET A 82 -8.23 -8.44 0.04
N LYS A 83 -7.36 -8.90 0.96
CA LYS A 83 -7.72 -8.95 2.38
C LYS A 83 -7.82 -7.55 2.94
N SER A 84 -8.71 -7.32 3.90
CA SER A 84 -8.84 -6.06 4.62
C SER A 84 -8.90 -6.32 6.12
N ILE A 85 -8.10 -5.59 6.89
CA ILE A 85 -8.05 -5.67 8.35
C ILE A 85 -8.29 -4.29 8.92
N GLY A 86 -9.35 -4.16 9.73
CA GLY A 86 -9.70 -2.93 10.42
C GLY A 86 -9.13 -2.88 11.84
N PHE A 87 -8.58 -1.74 12.21
CA PHE A 87 -8.12 -1.42 13.56
C PHE A 87 -9.00 -0.34 14.14
N SER A 88 -9.91 -0.70 15.04
CA SER A 88 -10.79 0.26 15.70
C SER A 88 -10.07 0.99 16.84
N ALA A 89 -10.32 2.30 16.97
CA ALA A 89 -9.99 3.02 18.18
C ALA A 89 -10.96 2.60 19.30
N ASN A 90 -10.52 2.73 20.57
CA ASN A 90 -11.40 2.49 21.71
C ASN A 90 -12.64 3.41 21.65
N GLN A 91 -13.80 2.88 22.08
CA GLN A 91 -15.11 3.55 21.91
C GLN A 91 -15.27 4.89 22.63
N LYS A 92 -14.33 5.29 23.47
CA LYS A 92 -14.29 6.61 24.11
C LYS A 92 -13.49 7.59 23.25
N TYR A 93 -13.96 7.93 22.11
CA TYR A 93 -13.38 8.82 21.11
C TYR A 93 -12.59 10.02 21.65
N ASP A 94 -11.50 9.73 22.34
CA ASP A 94 -10.48 10.72 22.64
C ASP A 94 -9.53 10.82 21.43
N ALA A 95 -9.12 12.02 21.07
CA ALA A 95 -8.13 12.25 20.03
C ALA A 95 -6.84 11.43 20.26
N ARG A 96 -6.52 11.17 21.53
CA ARG A 96 -5.40 10.30 21.93
C ARG A 96 -5.56 8.87 21.46
N ASP A 97 -6.76 8.29 21.55
CA ASP A 97 -7.01 6.90 21.12
C ASP A 97 -6.86 6.73 19.61
N LEU A 98 -7.25 7.75 18.83
CA LEU A 98 -7.05 7.78 17.39
C LEU A 98 -5.55 7.80 17.01
N LEU A 99 -4.76 8.59 17.73
CA LEU A 99 -3.30 8.66 17.52
C LEU A 99 -2.59 7.37 17.93
N LEU A 100 -3.02 6.73 19.03
CA LEU A 100 -2.52 5.42 19.45
C LEU A 100 -2.85 4.34 18.43
N ARG A 101 -4.06 4.33 17.88
CA ARG A 101 -4.45 3.44 16.80
C ARG A 101 -3.54 3.59 15.59
N ASN A 102 -3.26 4.82 15.17
CA ASN A 102 -2.32 5.09 14.08
C ASN A 102 -0.94 4.50 14.37
N THR A 103 -0.44 4.65 15.58
CA THR A 103 0.83 4.05 16.01
C THR A 103 0.81 2.53 15.87
N VAL A 104 -0.27 1.87 16.30
CA VAL A 104 -0.42 0.41 16.20
C VAL A 104 -0.42 -0.02 14.73
N MET A 105 -1.17 0.65 13.88
CA MET A 105 -1.24 0.31 12.45
C MET A 105 0.12 0.48 11.75
N VAL A 106 0.78 1.61 11.98
CA VAL A 106 2.11 1.87 11.39
C VAL A 106 3.14 0.85 11.87
N ASN A 107 3.09 0.45 13.15
CA ASN A 107 4.01 -0.54 13.72
C ASN A 107 3.79 -1.97 13.20
N LYS A 108 2.66 -2.26 12.56
CA LYS A 108 2.42 -3.55 11.87
C LYS A 108 3.16 -3.66 10.54
N LEU A 109 3.66 -2.56 10.00
CA LEU A 109 4.32 -2.53 8.69
C LEU A 109 5.83 -2.71 8.81
N GLU A 110 6.39 -3.36 7.79
CA GLU A 110 7.83 -3.56 7.62
C GLU A 110 8.34 -2.69 6.45
N PRO A 111 9.30 -1.79 6.68
CA PRO A 111 9.80 -0.89 5.62
C PRO A 111 10.34 -1.63 4.39
N SER A 112 10.93 -2.81 4.57
CA SER A 112 11.46 -3.63 3.47
C SER A 112 10.39 -4.30 2.61
N ARG A 113 9.13 -4.32 3.05
CA ARG A 113 8.04 -5.04 2.37
C ARG A 113 6.83 -4.17 2.07
N ASP A 114 6.44 -3.30 2.99
CA ASP A 114 5.10 -2.72 3.06
C ASP A 114 5.06 -1.27 2.57
N LEU A 115 3.85 -0.73 2.39
CA LEU A 115 3.58 0.56 1.79
C LEU A 115 2.48 1.29 2.57
N VAL A 116 2.54 2.61 2.59
CA VAL A 116 1.46 3.48 3.08
C VAL A 116 0.89 4.27 1.91
N LEU A 117 -0.42 4.22 1.74
CA LEU A 117 -1.19 5.07 0.85
C LEU A 117 -2.06 6.01 1.67
N ALA A 118 -1.88 7.30 1.50
CA ALA A 118 -2.63 8.32 2.20
C ALA A 118 -3.47 9.14 1.21
N PHE A 119 -4.71 9.41 1.59
CA PHE A 119 -5.67 10.17 0.79
C PHE A 119 -6.30 11.25 1.65
N ARG A 120 -6.03 12.51 1.37
CA ARG A 120 -6.55 13.62 2.17
C ARG A 120 -7.23 14.67 1.32
N THR A 121 -8.31 15.23 1.85
CA THR A 121 -9.08 16.29 1.21
C THR A 121 -8.43 17.66 1.37
N SER A 122 -7.65 17.84 2.45
CA SER A 122 -6.92 19.08 2.71
C SER A 122 -5.66 18.83 3.52
N ARG A 123 -4.77 19.82 3.55
CA ARG A 123 -3.56 19.79 4.38
C ARG A 123 -3.84 19.80 5.89
N LEU A 124 -5.09 20.06 6.29
CA LEU A 124 -5.51 20.14 7.68
C LEU A 124 -6.02 18.82 8.26
N SER A 125 -5.96 17.73 7.54
CA SER A 125 -6.34 16.38 7.99
C SER A 125 -5.39 15.87 9.07
N LYS A 126 -5.61 16.22 10.32
CA LYS A 126 -4.70 15.92 11.44
C LYS A 126 -4.40 14.45 11.64
N GLY A 127 -5.42 13.60 11.59
CA GLY A 127 -5.26 12.15 11.76
C GLY A 127 -4.44 11.51 10.64
N THR A 128 -4.69 11.92 9.39
CA THR A 128 -3.92 11.46 8.23
C THR A 128 -2.46 11.94 8.31
N ASN A 129 -2.25 13.20 8.65
CA ASN A 129 -0.92 13.77 8.81
C ASN A 129 -0.13 13.06 9.92
N ASP A 130 -0.76 12.72 11.03
CA ASP A 130 -0.13 11.94 12.12
C ASP A 130 0.33 10.56 11.64
N ALA A 131 -0.53 9.81 10.97
CA ALA A 131 -0.17 8.50 10.42
C ALA A 131 0.98 8.60 9.41
N VAL A 132 0.94 9.59 8.52
CA VAL A 132 2.00 9.83 7.52
C VAL A 132 3.32 10.17 8.19
N GLN A 133 3.34 11.07 9.18
CA GLN A 133 4.58 11.44 9.90
C GLN A 133 5.19 10.24 10.61
N LYS A 134 4.38 9.41 11.26
CA LYS A 134 4.84 8.19 11.93
C LYS A 134 5.44 7.18 10.94
N ALA A 135 4.79 7.00 9.81
CA ALA A 135 5.25 6.10 8.75
C ALA A 135 6.56 6.57 8.13
N VAL A 136 6.67 7.85 7.78
CA VAL A 136 7.89 8.46 7.25
C VAL A 136 9.04 8.35 8.25
N GLY A 137 8.78 8.62 9.53
CA GLY A 137 9.78 8.51 10.60
C GLY A 137 10.31 7.08 10.81
N ARG A 138 9.53 6.06 10.47
CA ARG A 138 9.96 4.64 10.48
C ARG A 138 10.64 4.18 9.20
N GLY A 139 10.84 5.05 8.22
CA GLY A 139 11.47 4.72 6.95
C GLY A 139 10.54 3.99 5.97
N LEU A 140 9.24 3.96 6.21
CA LEU A 140 8.26 3.40 5.28
C LEU A 140 8.11 4.29 4.05
N ARG A 141 7.92 3.69 2.87
CA ARG A 141 7.48 4.43 1.71
C ARG A 141 6.04 4.87 1.88
N VAL A 142 5.79 6.16 1.66
CA VAL A 142 4.45 6.75 1.74
C VAL A 142 4.15 7.47 0.44
N ILE A 143 3.04 7.12 -0.19
CA ILE A 143 2.49 7.83 -1.34
C ILE A 143 1.22 8.52 -0.88
N MET A 144 1.18 9.84 -0.99
CA MET A 144 0.06 10.65 -0.49
C MET A 144 -0.61 11.41 -1.61
N TYR A 145 -1.91 11.24 -1.70
CA TYR A 145 -2.81 11.92 -2.63
C TYR A 145 -3.59 13.00 -1.88
N THR A 146 -3.42 14.24 -2.29
CA THR A 146 -4.13 15.38 -1.71
C THR A 146 -4.99 16.04 -2.78
N LEU A 147 -6.26 16.32 -2.47
CA LEU A 147 -7.12 17.12 -3.35
C LEU A 147 -6.55 18.54 -3.44
N ASP A 148 -6.24 18.97 -4.65
CA ASP A 148 -5.69 20.30 -4.92
C ASP A 148 -5.98 20.70 -6.36
N ASP A 149 -6.87 21.68 -6.56
CA ASP A 149 -7.33 22.14 -7.87
C ASP A 149 -6.22 22.73 -8.75
N LYS A 150 -5.07 23.04 -8.17
CA LYS A 150 -3.89 23.53 -8.90
C LYS A 150 -3.16 22.45 -9.69
N TYR A 151 -3.44 21.17 -9.42
CA TYR A 151 -2.79 20.04 -10.07
C TYR A 151 -3.70 19.40 -11.12
N PRO A 152 -3.12 18.77 -12.17
CA PRO A 152 -3.88 18.03 -13.16
C PRO A 152 -4.78 16.98 -12.51
N GLY A 153 -6.06 16.92 -12.90
CA GLY A 153 -7.05 16.02 -12.31
C GLY A 153 -7.46 16.38 -10.87
N GLY A 154 -7.04 17.55 -10.35
CA GLY A 154 -7.40 18.00 -9.00
C GLY A 154 -6.72 17.23 -7.86
N ILE A 155 -5.64 16.50 -8.15
CA ILE A 155 -4.94 15.69 -7.17
C ILE A 155 -3.43 15.94 -7.24
N LYS A 156 -2.83 16.23 -6.08
CA LYS A 156 -1.39 16.27 -5.90
C LYS A 156 -0.91 14.93 -5.36
N CYS A 157 0.02 14.29 -6.07
CA CYS A 157 0.72 13.09 -5.59
C CYS A 157 2.06 13.49 -4.95
N SER A 158 2.29 13.05 -3.73
CA SER A 158 3.55 13.23 -2.99
C SER A 158 4.10 11.88 -2.59
N ASP A 159 5.41 11.67 -2.78
CA ASP A 159 6.08 10.40 -2.53
C ASP A 159 7.24 10.61 -1.55
N PHE A 160 7.21 9.89 -0.43
CA PHE A 160 8.19 9.98 0.65
C PHE A 160 8.98 8.67 0.75
N ASN A 161 10.28 8.78 1.08
CA ASN A 161 11.18 7.64 1.15
C ASN A 161 11.26 6.85 -0.17
N LEU A 162 11.45 7.56 -1.28
CA LEU A 162 11.47 7.06 -2.67
C LEU A 162 12.38 5.85 -2.90
N SER A 163 13.50 5.75 -2.18
CA SER A 163 14.44 4.65 -2.31
C SER A 163 13.96 3.37 -1.62
N THR A 164 13.02 3.49 -0.67
CA THR A 164 12.43 2.35 0.03
C THR A 164 11.34 1.74 -0.85
N ARG A 165 11.48 0.47 -1.22
CA ARG A 165 10.55 -0.20 -2.13
C ARG A 165 10.34 0.58 -3.44
N ALA A 166 11.45 1.04 -4.03
CA ALA A 166 11.44 1.74 -5.32
C ALA A 166 10.89 0.87 -6.49
N ASP A 167 10.80 -0.44 -6.29
CA ASP A 167 10.21 -1.44 -7.19
C ASP A 167 8.69 -1.39 -7.26
N LEU A 168 8.02 -0.81 -6.24
CA LEU A 168 6.56 -0.72 -6.22
C LEU A 168 6.05 0.30 -7.23
N PRO A 169 4.94 -0.02 -7.95
CA PRO A 169 4.33 0.92 -8.88
C PRO A 169 3.77 2.13 -8.14
N ILE A 170 3.79 3.28 -8.81
CA ILE A 170 3.15 4.51 -8.38
C ILE A 170 2.14 4.97 -9.43
N VAL A 171 0.95 5.32 -8.99
CA VAL A 171 -0.07 5.96 -9.83
C VAL A 171 -0.03 7.46 -9.55
N GLU A 172 0.70 8.22 -10.38
CA GLU A 172 0.87 9.66 -10.18
C GLU A 172 -0.40 10.46 -10.50
N ASN A 173 -1.11 10.05 -11.54
CA ASN A 173 -2.36 10.67 -12.00
C ASN A 173 -3.44 9.58 -12.04
N PRO A 174 -4.09 9.26 -10.91
CA PRO A 174 -5.18 8.30 -10.92
C PRO A 174 -6.31 8.84 -11.80
N GLU A 175 -6.58 8.14 -12.90
CA GLU A 175 -7.64 8.52 -13.81
C GLU A 175 -8.99 8.40 -13.11
N ILE A 176 -9.73 9.50 -13.11
CA ILE A 176 -11.16 9.50 -12.82
C ILE A 176 -11.83 8.95 -14.09
N THR A 177 -11.76 7.64 -14.28
CA THR A 177 -12.52 7.01 -15.37
C THR A 177 -14.00 7.11 -15.03
N GLU A 178 -14.71 7.87 -15.86
CA GLU A 178 -16.17 7.95 -15.83
C GLU A 178 -16.84 6.57 -15.95
#